data_b91ca352494adf82e37ecc68e5fe97c3
#
_entry.id   b91ca352494adf82e37ecc68e5fe97c3
#
_cell.length_a   1.000
_cell.length_b   1.000
_cell.length_c   1.000
_cell.angle_alpha   90.00
_cell.angle_beta   90.00
_cell.angle_gamma   90.00
#
_symmetry.space_group_name_H-M   'P 1'
#
loop_
_entity.id
_entity.type
_entity.pdbx_description
1 polymer ?
#
loop_
_entity_poly.entity_id
_entity_poly.type
_entity_poly.pdbx_seq_one_letter_code
_entity_poly.pdbx_strand_id
1 'polypeptide(L)'
;MHLIDTNIFLEVLLSQEKKDVCKKILDANIGNQYLSDFSLHSIGVILFKNGKENIFKKFVVDVVPKVEIITLSKELYKNLVDAKKDTGLDFDDVYQFKIAEEYGLEIITMDKDFDRVRDKIKITFVEHIV
;
A
#
# COMPACT_ATOMS: atom_id res chain seq x y z
N MET A 1 7.87 -10.27 4.05
CA MET A 1 6.90 -9.98 2.99
C MET A 1 6.14 -8.71 3.34
N HIS A 2 5.92 -7.86 2.36
CA HIS A 2 5.56 -6.48 2.59
C HIS A 2 4.30 -6.09 1.83
N LEU A 3 3.33 -5.52 2.54
CA LEU A 3 2.22 -4.82 1.91
C LEU A 3 2.66 -3.38 1.66
N ILE A 4 2.68 -2.98 0.41
CA ILE A 4 3.15 -1.66 0.01
C ILE A 4 1.95 -0.71 -0.03
N ASP A 5 2.04 0.38 0.71
CA ASP A 5 0.99 1.39 0.71
C ASP A 5 0.92 2.11 -0.64
N THR A 6 -0.28 2.52 -1.01
CA THR A 6 -0.60 3.14 -2.31
C THR A 6 0.38 4.27 -2.68
N ASN A 7 0.66 5.16 -1.74
CA ASN A 7 1.44 6.36 -2.00
C ASN A 7 2.89 6.08 -2.37
N ILE A 8 3.44 4.93 -1.99
CA ILE A 8 4.82 4.59 -2.37
C ILE A 8 4.93 4.41 -3.87
N PHE A 9 3.98 3.71 -4.47
CA PHE A 9 3.94 3.59 -5.93
C PHE A 9 3.64 4.94 -6.60
N LEU A 10 2.73 5.72 -6.04
CA LEU A 10 2.36 7.02 -6.62
C LEU A 10 3.51 8.02 -6.62
N GLU A 11 4.36 8.00 -5.58
CA GLU A 11 5.56 8.85 -5.57
C GLU A 11 6.43 8.60 -6.80
N VAL A 12 6.61 7.35 -7.16
CA VAL A 12 7.40 6.97 -8.33
C VAL A 12 6.65 7.28 -9.63
N LEU A 13 5.39 6.88 -9.71
CA LEU A 13 4.61 7.00 -10.94
C LEU A 13 4.30 8.45 -11.30
N LEU A 14 4.14 9.32 -10.31
CA LEU A 14 3.89 10.75 -10.50
C LEU A 14 5.16 11.60 -10.42
N SER A 15 6.33 10.98 -10.26
CA SER A 15 7.62 11.66 -10.14
C SER A 15 7.61 12.75 -9.06
N GLN A 16 7.16 12.38 -7.87
CA GLN A 16 7.06 13.29 -6.73
C GLN A 16 8.37 13.35 -5.93
N GLU A 17 8.38 14.14 -4.87
CA GLU A 17 9.58 14.48 -4.11
C GLU A 17 10.37 13.28 -3.59
N LYS A 18 9.70 12.25 -3.12
CA LYS A 18 10.35 11.05 -2.53
C LYS A 18 10.50 9.90 -3.53
N LYS A 19 10.43 10.21 -4.82
CA LYS A 19 10.53 9.22 -5.90
C LYS A 19 11.74 8.30 -5.74
N ASP A 20 12.92 8.87 -5.50
CA ASP A 20 14.16 8.07 -5.51
C ASP A 20 14.22 7.09 -4.35
N VAL A 21 13.85 7.51 -3.14
CA VAL A 21 13.85 6.63 -1.98
C VAL A 21 12.77 5.55 -2.12
N CYS A 22 11.60 5.90 -2.63
CA CYS A 22 10.53 4.93 -2.87
C CYS A 22 10.94 3.91 -3.92
N LYS A 23 11.60 4.35 -4.99
CA LYS A 23 12.08 3.44 -6.03
C LYS A 23 13.10 2.45 -5.48
N LYS A 24 14.02 2.91 -4.64
CA LYS A 24 15.00 2.04 -4.00
C LYS A 24 14.33 0.96 -3.14
N ILE A 25 13.29 1.35 -2.40
CA ILE A 25 12.54 0.40 -1.56
C ILE A 25 11.85 -0.65 -2.41
N LEU A 26 11.19 -0.23 -3.49
CA LEU A 26 10.51 -1.15 -4.39
C LEU A 26 11.50 -2.10 -5.05
N ASP A 27 12.63 -1.59 -5.53
CA ASP A 27 13.65 -2.41 -6.19
C ASP A 27 14.29 -3.42 -5.22
N ALA A 28 14.49 -3.02 -3.96
CA ALA A 28 15.10 -3.89 -2.95
C ALA A 28 14.17 -5.02 -2.49
N ASN A 29 12.88 -4.92 -2.72
CA ASN A 29 11.88 -5.87 -2.23
C ASN A 29 11.18 -6.65 -3.35
N ILE A 30 11.76 -6.67 -4.55
CA ILE A 30 11.21 -7.44 -5.67
C ILE A 30 11.04 -8.91 -5.25
N GLY A 31 9.85 -9.44 -5.51
CA GLY A 31 9.51 -10.82 -5.14
C GLY A 31 8.88 -10.97 -3.77
N ASN A 32 8.91 -9.92 -2.94
CA ASN A 32 8.33 -9.94 -1.59
C ASN A 32 7.25 -8.88 -1.40
N GLN A 33 6.69 -8.37 -2.50
CA GLN A 33 5.73 -7.27 -2.45
C GLN A 33 4.32 -7.74 -2.67
N TYR A 34 3.43 -7.22 -1.84
CA TYR A 34 1.98 -7.40 -1.95
C TYR A 34 1.34 -6.05 -2.12
N LEU A 35 0.30 -6.00 -2.93
CA LEU A 35 -0.49 -4.80 -3.19
C LEU A 35 -1.96 -5.17 -2.99
N SER A 36 -2.70 -4.37 -2.22
CA SER A 36 -4.12 -4.64 -2.08
C SER A 36 -4.86 -4.27 -3.37
N ASP A 37 -5.98 -4.92 -3.61
CA ASP A 37 -6.88 -4.58 -4.69
C ASP A 37 -7.33 -3.11 -4.60
N PHE A 38 -7.56 -2.62 -3.38
CA PHE A 38 -7.88 -1.22 -3.14
C PHE A 38 -6.75 -0.30 -3.65
N SER A 39 -5.51 -0.61 -3.33
CA SER A 39 -4.37 0.21 -3.77
C SER A 39 -4.22 0.22 -5.27
N LEU A 40 -4.37 -0.93 -5.92
CA LEU A 40 -4.31 -1.00 -7.38
C LEU A 40 -5.41 -0.14 -8.02
N HIS A 41 -6.64 -0.25 -7.50
CA HIS A 41 -7.75 0.56 -7.98
C HIS A 41 -7.50 2.05 -7.79
N SER A 42 -7.01 2.44 -6.62
CA SER A 42 -6.72 3.85 -6.29
C SER A 42 -5.63 4.43 -7.19
N ILE A 43 -4.59 3.66 -7.48
CA ILE A 43 -3.54 4.08 -8.42
C ILE A 43 -4.17 4.38 -9.78
N GLY A 44 -5.04 3.50 -10.26
CA GLY A 44 -5.74 3.72 -11.52
C GLY A 44 -6.59 4.99 -11.51
N VAL A 45 -7.38 5.20 -10.46
CA VAL A 45 -8.22 6.38 -10.33
C VAL A 45 -7.37 7.67 -10.40
N ILE A 46 -6.28 7.70 -9.66
CA ILE A 46 -5.44 8.89 -9.57
C ILE A 46 -4.71 9.15 -10.88
N LEU A 47 -4.14 8.12 -11.50
CA LEU A 47 -3.43 8.29 -12.78
C LEU A 47 -4.40 8.73 -13.89
N PHE A 48 -5.58 8.18 -13.94
CA PHE A 48 -6.59 8.59 -14.93
C PHE A 48 -7.01 10.04 -14.73
N LYS A 49 -7.22 10.47 -13.50
CA LYS A 49 -7.57 11.87 -13.21
C LYS A 49 -6.48 12.85 -13.64
N ASN A 50 -5.24 12.41 -13.66
CA ASN A 50 -4.10 13.26 -14.03
C ASN A 50 -3.69 13.10 -15.51
N GLY A 51 -4.52 12.45 -16.32
CA GLY A 51 -4.22 12.25 -17.73
C GLY A 51 -3.04 11.33 -18.00
N LYS A 52 -2.77 10.41 -17.07
CA LYS A 52 -1.60 9.53 -17.11
C LYS A 52 -1.98 8.06 -17.32
N GLU A 53 -2.98 7.82 -18.17
CA GLU A 53 -3.46 6.47 -18.48
C GLU A 53 -2.35 5.58 -19.03
N ASN A 54 -1.45 6.16 -19.83
CA ASN A 54 -0.33 5.40 -20.40
C ASN A 54 0.65 4.94 -19.32
N ILE A 55 0.84 5.73 -18.28
CA ILE A 55 1.67 5.35 -17.13
C ILE A 55 1.01 4.19 -16.38
N PHE A 56 -0.31 4.24 -16.22
CA PHE A 56 -1.03 3.13 -15.60
C PHE A 56 -0.89 1.84 -16.41
N LYS A 57 -1.04 1.92 -17.71
CA LYS A 57 -0.87 0.75 -18.59
C LYS A 57 0.52 0.14 -18.41
N LYS A 58 1.56 0.98 -18.41
CA LYS A 58 2.92 0.52 -18.23
C LYS A 58 3.12 -0.13 -16.85
N PHE A 59 2.54 0.46 -15.82
CA PHE A 59 2.57 -0.09 -14.47
C PHE A 59 1.95 -1.50 -14.43
N VAL A 60 0.77 -1.65 -15.04
CA VAL A 60 0.08 -2.95 -15.08
C VAL A 60 0.88 -4.00 -15.86
N VAL A 61 1.55 -3.60 -16.94
CA VAL A 61 2.33 -4.53 -17.77
C VAL A 61 3.67 -4.89 -17.11
N ASP A 62 4.37 -3.91 -16.53
CA ASP A 62 5.75 -4.07 -16.09
C ASP A 62 5.88 -4.39 -14.60
N VAL A 63 5.01 -3.88 -13.76
CA VAL A 63 5.14 -4.00 -12.30
C VAL A 63 4.17 -5.00 -11.70
N VAL A 64 2.91 -4.93 -12.07
CA VAL A 64 1.86 -5.78 -11.47
C VAL A 64 2.19 -7.28 -11.57
N PRO A 65 2.79 -7.80 -12.67
CA PRO A 65 3.16 -9.23 -12.71
C PRO A 65 4.21 -9.64 -11.67
N LYS A 66 4.91 -8.68 -11.08
CA LYS A 66 5.97 -8.93 -10.09
C LYS A 66 5.49 -8.77 -8.65
N VAL A 67 4.24 -8.40 -8.44
CA VAL A 67 3.65 -8.25 -7.11
C VAL A 67 2.44 -9.17 -6.97
N GLU A 68 2.12 -9.55 -5.74
CA GLU A 68 0.90 -10.30 -5.47
C GLU A 68 -0.22 -9.32 -5.16
N ILE A 69 -1.36 -9.48 -5.84
CA ILE A 69 -2.55 -8.68 -5.55
C ILE A 69 -3.42 -9.48 -4.58
N ILE A 70 -3.77 -8.87 -3.46
CA ILE A 70 -4.55 -9.53 -2.41
C ILE A 70 -5.74 -8.69 -1.98
N THR A 71 -6.73 -9.37 -1.41
CA THR A 71 -7.95 -8.75 -0.91
C THR A 71 -8.17 -9.17 0.53
N LEU A 72 -8.94 -8.37 1.27
CA LEU A 72 -9.41 -8.79 2.58
C LEU A 72 -10.47 -9.89 2.40
N SER A 73 -10.36 -10.96 3.19
CA SER A 73 -11.38 -12.01 3.17
C SER A 73 -12.75 -11.42 3.50
N LYS A 74 -13.75 -11.82 2.73
CA LYS A 74 -15.11 -11.32 2.86
C LYS A 74 -15.62 -11.37 4.31
N GLU A 75 -15.32 -12.44 5.01
CA GLU A 75 -15.74 -12.69 6.38
C GLU A 75 -15.19 -11.67 7.38
N LEU A 76 -14.06 -11.01 7.03
CA LEU A 76 -13.41 -10.04 7.91
C LEU A 76 -13.91 -8.62 7.72
N TYR A 77 -14.72 -8.36 6.69
CA TYR A 77 -15.25 -7.01 6.46
C TYR A 77 -16.05 -6.49 7.64
N LYS A 78 -16.81 -7.35 8.31
CA LYS A 78 -17.58 -6.96 9.50
C LYS A 78 -16.70 -6.43 10.64
N ASN A 79 -15.43 -6.80 10.65
CA ASN A 79 -14.51 -6.37 11.69
C ASN A 79 -13.92 -4.98 11.43
N LEU A 80 -14.14 -4.40 10.24
CA LEU A 80 -13.61 -3.09 9.89
C LEU A 80 -14.18 -1.98 10.76
N VAL A 81 -15.45 -2.09 11.15
CA VAL A 81 -16.11 -1.08 11.99
C VAL A 81 -15.47 -1.02 13.37
N ASP A 82 -15.25 -2.16 14.00
CA ASP A 82 -14.61 -2.20 15.32
C ASP A 82 -13.15 -1.77 15.23
N ALA A 83 -12.44 -2.16 14.20
CA ALA A 83 -11.07 -1.73 13.97
C ALA A 83 -10.98 -0.21 13.81
N LYS A 84 -11.93 0.41 13.11
CA LYS A 84 -12.02 1.86 12.99
C LYS A 84 -12.19 2.51 14.36
N LYS A 85 -13.07 1.97 15.20
CA LYS A 85 -13.31 2.51 16.55
C LYS A 85 -12.07 2.39 17.43
N ASP A 86 -11.35 1.28 17.32
CA ASP A 86 -10.19 1.00 18.15
C ASP A 86 -8.97 1.81 17.75
N THR A 87 -8.80 2.07 16.46
CA THR A 87 -7.57 2.70 15.94
C THR A 87 -7.73 4.15 15.52
N GLY A 88 -8.95 4.58 15.18
CA GLY A 88 -9.20 5.89 14.64
C GLY A 88 -8.73 6.07 13.20
N LEU A 89 -8.28 5.01 12.54
CA LEU A 89 -7.85 5.07 11.15
C LEU A 89 -9.03 5.26 10.20
N ASP A 90 -8.80 5.91 9.05
CA ASP A 90 -9.79 5.99 7.98
C ASP A 90 -10.07 4.62 7.39
N PHE A 91 -11.18 4.48 6.64
CA PHE A 91 -11.56 3.22 6.04
C PHE A 91 -10.43 2.60 5.21
N ASP A 92 -9.77 3.41 4.39
CA ASP A 92 -8.71 2.95 3.51
C ASP A 92 -7.55 2.35 4.31
N ASP A 93 -7.17 3.02 5.39
CA ASP A 93 -6.06 2.58 6.24
C ASP A 93 -6.46 1.36 7.08
N VAL A 94 -7.70 1.31 7.55
CA VAL A 94 -8.21 0.14 8.27
C VAL A 94 -8.20 -1.08 7.35
N TYR A 95 -8.59 -0.90 6.10
CA TYR A 95 -8.59 -1.98 5.11
C TYR A 95 -7.17 -2.55 4.94
N GLN A 96 -6.20 -1.68 4.74
CA GLN A 96 -4.80 -2.07 4.61
C GLN A 96 -4.30 -2.77 5.88
N PHE A 97 -4.61 -2.22 7.05
CA PHE A 97 -4.23 -2.81 8.32
C PHE A 97 -4.80 -4.22 8.49
N LYS A 98 -6.07 -4.41 8.19
CA LYS A 98 -6.70 -5.73 8.35
C LYS A 98 -6.18 -6.75 7.34
N ILE A 99 -5.83 -6.33 6.14
CA ILE A 99 -5.15 -7.21 5.17
C ILE A 99 -3.79 -7.63 5.72
N ALA A 100 -2.99 -6.68 6.21
CA ALA A 100 -1.67 -7.00 6.76
C ALA A 100 -1.78 -7.97 7.93
N GLU A 101 -2.79 -7.77 8.79
CA GLU A 101 -3.02 -8.67 9.92
C GLU A 101 -3.43 -10.07 9.44
N GLU A 102 -4.33 -10.16 8.48
CA GLU A 102 -4.82 -11.45 7.95
C GLU A 102 -3.69 -12.26 7.34
N TYR A 103 -2.84 -11.63 6.55
CA TYR A 103 -1.79 -12.33 5.79
C TYR A 103 -0.43 -12.32 6.48
N GLY A 104 -0.32 -11.73 7.67
CA GLY A 104 0.94 -11.66 8.39
C GLY A 104 1.99 -10.82 7.70
N LEU A 105 1.60 -9.69 7.12
CA LEU A 105 2.49 -8.83 6.35
C LEU A 105 2.93 -7.62 7.15
N GLU A 106 4.14 -7.13 6.85
CA GLU A 106 4.59 -5.81 7.27
C GLU A 106 4.04 -4.78 6.31
N ILE A 107 3.64 -3.61 6.82
CA ILE A 107 3.25 -2.48 5.96
C ILE A 107 4.45 -1.55 5.78
N ILE A 108 4.73 -1.19 4.53
CA ILE A 108 5.68 -0.12 4.20
C ILE A 108 4.87 1.09 3.74
N THR A 109 5.05 2.22 4.41
CA THR A 109 4.21 3.39 4.21
C THR A 109 4.97 4.69 4.46
N MET A 110 4.42 5.80 3.95
CA MET A 110 4.82 7.15 4.31
C MET A 110 3.80 7.80 5.26
N ASP A 111 2.67 7.17 5.49
CA ASP A 111 1.57 7.74 6.27
C ASP A 111 1.77 7.44 7.75
N LYS A 112 2.00 8.51 8.52
CA LYS A 112 2.26 8.39 9.96
C LYS A 112 1.04 7.94 10.76
N ASP A 113 -0.16 7.98 10.19
CA ASP A 113 -1.34 7.47 10.87
C ASP A 113 -1.21 5.99 11.21
N PHE A 114 -0.44 5.22 10.43
CA PHE A 114 -0.18 3.82 10.73
C PHE A 114 0.61 3.58 12.01
N ASP A 115 1.19 4.61 12.59
CA ASP A 115 1.83 4.50 13.92
C ASP A 115 0.84 4.01 14.98
N ARG A 116 -0.45 4.28 14.80
CA ARG A 116 -1.51 3.86 15.70
C ARG A 116 -1.68 2.35 15.84
N VAL A 117 -1.16 1.58 14.89
CA VAL A 117 -1.27 0.11 14.88
C VAL A 117 0.08 -0.58 14.96
N ARG A 118 1.13 0.17 15.27
CA ARG A 118 2.50 -0.35 15.34
C ARG A 118 2.67 -1.44 16.39
N ASP A 119 1.85 -1.44 17.42
CA ASP A 119 1.86 -2.49 18.44
C ASP A 119 1.14 -3.77 18.00
N LYS A 120 0.43 -3.74 16.89
CA LYS A 120 -0.37 -4.87 16.39
C LYS A 120 0.26 -5.56 15.18
N ILE A 121 0.88 -4.79 14.29
CA ILE A 121 1.56 -5.29 13.10
C ILE A 121 2.86 -4.51 12.91
N LYS A 122 3.79 -5.08 12.16
CA LYS A 122 5.04 -4.39 11.86
C LYS A 122 4.80 -3.31 10.82
N ILE A 123 5.22 -2.08 11.13
CA ILE A 123 5.14 -0.93 10.24
C ILE A 123 6.55 -0.41 10.00
N THR A 124 6.90 -0.19 8.74
CA THR A 124 8.15 0.45 8.36
C THR A 124 7.84 1.73 7.61
N PHE A 125 8.30 2.85 8.14
CA PHE A 125 8.14 4.15 7.49
C PHE A 125 9.29 4.40 6.54
N VAL A 126 8.98 4.90 5.36
CA VAL A 126 9.96 5.16 4.29
C VAL A 126 11.12 6.02 4.78
N GLU A 127 10.83 7.04 5.56
CA GLU A 127 11.83 7.97 6.08
C GLU A 127 12.86 7.32 7.00
N HIS A 128 12.59 6.12 7.53
CA HIS A 128 13.48 5.39 8.42
C HIS A 128 14.36 4.36 7.68
N ILE A 129 14.23 4.25 6.37
CA ILE A 129 14.93 3.21 5.58
C ILE A 129 16.27 3.72 5.03
N VAL A 130 16.52 4.97 5.09
CA VAL A 130 17.73 5.59 4.49
C VAL A 130 18.99 5.23 5.26
#